data_8d3f964e543ff9a91519f86b13d3ff70
#
_entry.id   8d3f964e543ff9a91519f86b13d3ff70
#
_cell.length_a   1.000
_cell.length_b   1.000
_cell.length_c   1.000
_cell.angle_alpha   90.00
_cell.angle_beta   90.00
_cell.angle_gamma   90.00
#
_symmetry.space_group_name_H-M   'P 1'
#
loop_
_entity.id
_entity.type
_entity.pdbx_description
1 polymer ?
#
loop_
_entity_poly.entity_id
_entity_poly.type
_entity_poly.pdbx_seq_one_letter_code
_entity_poly.pdbx_strand_id
1 'polypeptide(L)'
;MSTSFDKKDDSVVVVIGTGPGGGVVASELAQKGVKVVALEAGGRHGPEDFVNDEWASFGQISWLDSRSTSGSWRVANDFSGLPAWLVKGVGGSSQHWAGASLRFQEHEWKTQTVYGNVTGASLLDWPIAAKDMDPYYTKAEDKLRVTRTGGRKGLPGNNNFKVFEAGAKKLGYKDVHTGRMAINSKDYDDFVACQQTGFCFQGCKWGAKWSAGYNEVPIGEATGNLEVRINSQALKIEHDKSGKVTGVHYADADGKQHFQKARIVCVAGNSIESPRILLNSASSMFPDGLANSSGQVGRNYMRHMTGSVYATFDKPVKMWRGTTMAGIITDEARHDPSRGFVGGYELETLSLGIPFMAAFLDPGAWGREFTSALDQYENMAGMWIVGEDMPQETNRVTLNYDVKDQFGLPTPNVHFDDHPNDIAMRNHAYKQGTAVYDAVGATRTFPTPPYPSTHNLGTNRMSTKARDGVVNKWGQAHDVKNLFVSDGSQFTTGAAENPTLTIVALAIRQAERIASEMSKGNI
;
A
#
# COMPACT_ATOMS: atom_id res chain seq x y z
N MET A 1 2.68 14.35 29.50
CA MET A 1 4.08 13.85 29.37
C MET A 1 4.07 12.78 28.31
N SER A 2 5.02 12.78 27.38
CA SER A 2 5.14 11.71 26.40
C SER A 2 5.53 10.40 27.09
N THR A 3 4.86 9.31 26.76
CA THR A 3 5.19 7.97 27.29
C THR A 3 6.59 7.57 26.81
N SER A 4 7.40 7.01 27.69
CA SER A 4 8.70 6.44 27.37
C SER A 4 8.93 5.14 28.12
N PHE A 5 9.36 4.10 27.41
CA PHE A 5 9.65 2.79 27.99
C PHE A 5 11.17 2.55 28.03
N ASP A 6 11.63 1.89 29.08
CA ASP A 6 13.03 1.50 29.21
C ASP A 6 13.42 0.53 28.06
N LYS A 7 14.58 0.74 27.47
CA LYS A 7 15.12 -0.12 26.40
C LYS A 7 15.37 -1.57 26.88
N LYS A 8 15.46 -1.79 28.21
CA LYS A 8 15.60 -3.10 28.84
C LYS A 8 14.26 -3.77 29.18
N ASP A 9 13.12 -3.05 29.02
CA ASP A 9 11.78 -3.63 29.26
C ASP A 9 11.49 -4.68 28.20
N ASP A 10 11.53 -5.94 28.57
CA ASP A 10 11.27 -7.10 27.71
C ASP A 10 9.78 -7.49 27.66
N SER A 11 8.92 -6.75 28.34
CA SER A 11 7.46 -6.94 28.30
C SER A 11 6.79 -6.23 27.13
N VAL A 12 7.49 -5.32 26.44
CA VAL A 12 6.93 -4.50 25.36
C VAL A 12 6.77 -5.30 24.05
N VAL A 13 5.79 -4.90 23.26
CA VAL A 13 5.70 -5.25 21.84
C VAL A 13 6.44 -4.18 21.06
N VAL A 14 7.42 -4.57 20.24
CA VAL A 14 8.08 -3.65 19.31
C VAL A 14 7.42 -3.74 17.94
N VAL A 15 6.98 -2.61 17.40
CA VAL A 15 6.41 -2.47 16.05
C VAL A 15 7.40 -1.71 15.18
N ILE A 16 7.82 -2.28 14.07
CA ILE A 16 8.77 -1.68 13.12
C ILE A 16 7.98 -1.05 11.96
N GLY A 17 7.91 0.28 11.95
CA GLY A 17 7.12 1.08 11.01
C GLY A 17 5.74 1.43 11.54
N THR A 18 5.25 2.63 11.22
CA THR A 18 3.98 3.20 11.69
C THR A 18 3.01 3.51 10.55
N GLY A 19 3.17 2.84 9.41
CA GLY A 19 2.22 2.89 8.30
C GLY A 19 0.85 2.31 8.64
N PRO A 20 -0.07 2.13 7.66
CA PRO A 20 -1.43 1.64 7.91
C PRO A 20 -1.50 0.34 8.71
N GLY A 21 -0.58 -0.59 8.48
CA GLY A 21 -0.52 -1.84 9.23
C GLY A 21 0.05 -1.66 10.62
N GLY A 22 1.29 -1.16 10.72
CA GLY A 22 2.00 -1.03 11.99
C GLY A 22 1.39 0.00 12.93
N GLY A 23 0.96 1.16 12.43
CA GLY A 23 0.30 2.19 13.23
C GLY A 23 -1.01 1.70 13.82
N VAL A 24 -1.80 0.94 13.04
CA VAL A 24 -3.06 0.34 13.53
C VAL A 24 -2.80 -0.76 14.55
N VAL A 25 -1.86 -1.69 14.29
CA VAL A 25 -1.50 -2.72 15.28
C VAL A 25 -1.02 -2.09 16.57
N ALA A 26 -0.16 -1.08 16.50
CA ALA A 26 0.38 -0.40 17.68
C ALA A 26 -0.73 0.28 18.49
N SER A 27 -1.61 1.03 17.82
CA SER A 27 -2.74 1.71 18.46
C SER A 27 -3.73 0.71 19.10
N GLU A 28 -4.12 -0.33 18.35
CA GLU A 28 -5.05 -1.37 18.84
C GLU A 28 -4.50 -2.13 20.05
N LEU A 29 -3.22 -2.46 20.07
CA LEU A 29 -2.57 -3.11 21.22
C LEU A 29 -2.51 -2.16 22.42
N ALA A 30 -2.13 -0.90 22.21
CA ALA A 30 -2.07 0.11 23.27
C ALA A 30 -3.43 0.33 23.93
N GLN A 31 -4.51 0.40 23.15
CA GLN A 31 -5.89 0.50 23.65
C GLN A 31 -6.32 -0.74 24.47
N LYS A 32 -5.68 -1.89 24.26
CA LYS A 32 -5.89 -3.13 25.04
C LYS A 32 -4.97 -3.24 26.27
N GLY A 33 -4.24 -2.16 26.61
CA GLY A 33 -3.35 -2.11 27.77
C GLY A 33 -1.98 -2.77 27.55
N VAL A 34 -1.63 -3.11 26.31
CA VAL A 34 -0.32 -3.66 25.97
C VAL A 34 0.67 -2.52 25.77
N LYS A 35 1.84 -2.60 26.43
CA LYS A 35 2.94 -1.64 26.20
C LYS A 35 3.54 -1.85 24.81
N VAL A 36 3.62 -0.79 24.01
CA VAL A 36 4.12 -0.82 22.64
C VAL A 36 5.20 0.24 22.44
N VAL A 37 6.31 -0.15 21.81
CA VAL A 37 7.33 0.75 21.26
C VAL A 37 7.27 0.64 19.75
N ALA A 38 6.90 1.71 19.07
CA ALA A 38 6.93 1.79 17.62
C ALA A 38 8.20 2.52 17.15
N LEU A 39 8.99 1.85 16.30
CA LEU A 39 10.20 2.41 15.67
C LEU A 39 9.84 2.90 14.27
N GLU A 40 9.91 4.21 14.05
CA GLU A 40 9.62 4.84 12.76
C GLU A 40 10.89 5.49 12.19
N ALA A 41 11.23 5.10 10.96
CA ALA A 41 12.45 5.57 10.31
C ALA A 41 12.43 7.06 9.94
N GLY A 42 11.25 7.66 9.77
CA GLY A 42 11.09 9.05 9.44
C GLY A 42 10.54 9.92 10.57
N GLY A 43 10.30 11.18 10.23
CA GLY A 43 9.74 12.19 11.14
C GLY A 43 8.22 12.10 11.26
N ARG A 44 7.65 13.02 12.04
CA ARG A 44 6.20 13.17 12.19
C ARG A 44 5.73 14.40 11.40
N HIS A 45 4.66 14.22 10.64
CA HIS A 45 3.98 15.29 9.89
C HIS A 45 2.49 15.26 10.19
N GLY A 46 1.93 16.41 10.53
CA GLY A 46 0.50 16.63 10.68
C GLY A 46 -0.12 17.28 9.44
N PRO A 47 -1.45 17.47 9.42
CA PRO A 47 -2.13 18.17 8.33
C PRO A 47 -1.56 19.58 8.05
N GLU A 48 -1.08 20.26 9.07
CA GLU A 48 -0.48 21.62 9.00
C GLU A 48 0.82 21.65 8.20
N ASP A 49 1.56 20.54 8.15
CA ASP A 49 2.85 20.45 7.45
C ASP A 49 2.68 20.22 5.94
N PHE A 50 1.49 19.80 5.49
CA PHE A 50 1.26 19.55 4.07
C PHE A 50 0.97 20.84 3.31
N VAL A 51 1.57 20.95 2.12
CA VAL A 51 1.35 22.07 1.22
C VAL A 51 0.67 21.59 -0.07
N ASN A 52 -0.23 22.44 -0.60
CA ASN A 52 -0.89 22.17 -1.88
C ASN A 52 0.04 22.56 -3.05
N ASP A 53 1.18 21.90 -3.11
CA ASP A 53 2.21 22.07 -4.12
C ASP A 53 2.84 20.72 -4.44
N GLU A 54 2.79 20.29 -5.70
CA GLU A 54 3.29 18.97 -6.10
C GLU A 54 4.81 18.88 -5.98
N TRP A 55 5.56 19.94 -6.29
CA TRP A 55 7.01 19.93 -6.19
C TRP A 55 7.49 19.86 -4.73
N ALA A 56 6.89 20.63 -3.86
CA ALA A 56 7.24 20.62 -2.44
C ALA A 56 6.94 19.26 -1.78
N SER A 57 5.86 18.61 -2.18
CA SER A 57 5.47 17.30 -1.63
C SER A 57 6.39 16.16 -2.06
N PHE A 58 7.06 16.25 -3.21
CA PHE A 58 8.02 15.23 -3.65
C PHE A 58 9.16 14.99 -2.64
N GLY A 59 9.57 16.00 -1.91
CA GLY A 59 10.61 15.87 -0.89
C GLY A 59 10.22 14.96 0.30
N GLN A 60 8.94 14.68 0.47
CA GLN A 60 8.43 13.79 1.53
C GLN A 60 8.32 12.32 1.08
N ILE A 61 8.41 12.06 -0.22
CA ILE A 61 8.31 10.73 -0.79
C ILE A 61 9.71 10.17 -1.00
N SER A 62 10.00 9.00 -0.43
CA SER A 62 11.24 8.28 -0.69
C SER A 62 11.09 7.41 -1.94
N TRP A 63 12.12 7.40 -2.78
CA TRP A 63 12.19 6.61 -4.00
C TRP A 63 13.25 5.52 -3.85
N LEU A 64 13.01 4.37 -4.50
CA LEU A 64 14.08 3.40 -4.68
C LEU A 64 15.06 3.89 -5.73
N ASP A 65 16.34 3.63 -5.48
CA ASP A 65 17.39 3.89 -6.46
C ASP A 65 17.22 2.94 -7.67
N SER A 66 17.20 3.47 -8.90
CA SER A 66 17.10 2.67 -10.12
C SER A 66 18.19 1.62 -10.25
N ARG A 67 19.37 1.84 -9.66
CA ARG A 67 20.46 0.86 -9.58
C ARG A 67 20.11 -0.37 -8.74
N SER A 68 19.08 -0.26 -7.90
CA SER A 68 18.58 -1.34 -7.03
C SER A 68 17.34 -2.04 -7.60
N THR A 69 17.04 -1.82 -8.88
CA THR A 69 15.88 -2.41 -9.56
C THR A 69 16.29 -3.15 -10.83
N SER A 70 15.57 -4.20 -11.19
CA SER A 70 15.80 -5.01 -12.39
C SER A 70 14.52 -5.66 -12.90
N GLY A 71 14.57 -6.24 -14.10
CA GLY A 71 13.45 -6.91 -14.75
C GLY A 71 12.82 -6.09 -15.87
N SER A 72 11.65 -6.51 -16.35
CA SER A 72 10.88 -5.84 -17.39
C SER A 72 10.12 -4.61 -16.90
N TRP A 73 10.45 -4.15 -15.76
CA TRP A 73 9.91 -2.97 -15.14
C TRP A 73 10.36 -1.71 -15.91
N ARG A 74 9.56 -1.32 -16.89
CA ARG A 74 9.87 -0.18 -17.80
C ARG A 74 10.17 1.12 -17.06
N VAL A 75 9.59 1.28 -15.89
CA VAL A 75 9.85 2.45 -15.05
C VAL A 75 11.31 2.53 -14.61
N ALA A 76 12.00 1.42 -14.43
CA ALA A 76 13.44 1.45 -14.17
C ALA A 76 14.23 2.04 -15.37
N ASN A 77 13.71 1.90 -16.58
CA ASN A 77 14.33 2.41 -17.79
C ASN A 77 13.81 3.79 -18.21
N ASP A 78 12.49 3.98 -18.17
CA ASP A 78 11.81 5.17 -18.68
C ASP A 78 11.64 6.27 -17.59
N PHE A 79 11.58 5.86 -16.32
CA PHE A 79 11.56 6.73 -15.14
C PHE A 79 12.71 6.36 -14.21
N SER A 80 13.92 6.61 -14.61
CA SER A 80 15.13 6.25 -13.87
C SER A 80 15.25 6.79 -12.43
N GLY A 81 14.28 7.55 -11.96
CA GLY A 81 14.19 8.06 -10.59
C GLY A 81 12.92 7.68 -9.82
N LEU A 82 12.00 6.86 -10.39
CA LEU A 82 10.67 6.62 -9.81
C LEU A 82 10.26 5.13 -9.74
N PRO A 83 11.11 4.21 -9.27
CA PRO A 83 10.80 2.78 -9.35
C PRO A 83 9.69 2.31 -8.38
N ALA A 84 9.51 2.95 -7.23
CA ALA A 84 8.43 2.71 -6.28
C ALA A 84 8.26 3.88 -5.32
N TRP A 85 7.04 4.05 -4.79
CA TRP A 85 6.74 5.09 -3.82
C TRP A 85 6.81 4.52 -2.41
N LEU A 86 7.74 5.02 -1.63
CA LEU A 86 7.87 4.72 -0.22
C LEU A 86 7.85 6.04 0.56
N VAL A 87 7.19 6.04 1.70
CA VAL A 87 7.14 7.20 2.59
C VAL A 87 7.77 6.84 3.93
N LYS A 88 8.78 7.57 4.33
CA LYS A 88 9.36 7.53 5.67
C LYS A 88 8.74 8.62 6.52
N GLY A 89 7.94 8.23 7.48
CA GLY A 89 7.26 9.14 8.41
C GLY A 89 6.14 8.47 9.16
N VAL A 90 5.75 9.02 10.28
CA VAL A 90 4.65 8.51 11.09
C VAL A 90 3.37 8.51 10.28
N GLY A 91 2.80 7.31 10.06
CA GLY A 91 1.67 7.10 9.17
C GLY A 91 2.04 6.47 7.82
N GLY A 92 3.33 6.44 7.46
CA GLY A 92 3.82 5.84 6.22
C GLY A 92 3.09 6.35 4.99
N SER A 93 2.92 5.50 3.98
CA SER A 93 2.28 5.85 2.70
C SER A 93 0.82 6.32 2.82
N SER A 94 0.14 6.13 3.96
CA SER A 94 -1.20 6.69 4.17
C SER A 94 -1.22 8.23 4.26
N GLN A 95 -0.09 8.88 4.37
CA GLN A 95 0.01 10.33 4.24
C GLN A 95 -0.17 10.78 2.78
N HIS A 96 0.29 9.97 1.82
CA HIS A 96 0.37 10.30 0.39
C HIS A 96 -0.50 9.41 -0.51
N TRP A 97 -1.56 8.79 -0.01
CA TRP A 97 -2.50 7.97 -0.76
C TRP A 97 -3.76 8.73 -1.18
N ALA A 98 -4.53 8.18 -2.11
CA ALA A 98 -5.79 8.78 -2.56
C ALA A 98 -6.98 8.48 -1.66
N GLY A 99 -6.91 7.45 -0.83
CA GLY A 99 -7.95 7.07 0.12
C GLY A 99 -8.94 6.01 -0.39
N ALA A 100 -8.71 5.41 -1.56
CA ALA A 100 -9.57 4.33 -2.06
C ALA A 100 -9.57 3.13 -1.10
N SER A 101 -10.78 2.61 -0.77
CA SER A 101 -10.96 1.69 0.35
C SER A 101 -12.08 0.68 0.03
N LEU A 102 -11.75 -0.31 -0.79
CA LEU A 102 -12.64 -1.36 -1.23
C LEU A 102 -12.36 -2.68 -0.50
N ARG A 103 -13.36 -3.55 -0.40
CA ARG A 103 -13.21 -4.90 0.14
C ARG A 103 -12.86 -5.84 -0.98
N PHE A 104 -11.98 -6.78 -0.74
CA PHE A 104 -11.74 -7.91 -1.64
C PHE A 104 -13.01 -8.69 -1.91
N GLN A 105 -13.17 -9.15 -3.14
CA GLN A 105 -14.28 -10.01 -3.54
C GLN A 105 -14.08 -11.44 -3.05
N GLU A 106 -15.14 -12.24 -3.01
CA GLU A 106 -15.06 -13.61 -2.46
C GLU A 106 -14.06 -14.49 -3.22
N HIS A 107 -13.98 -14.36 -4.55
CA HIS A 107 -13.10 -15.19 -5.38
C HIS A 107 -11.61 -14.87 -5.15
N GLU A 108 -11.28 -13.65 -4.76
CA GLU A 108 -9.90 -13.20 -4.55
C GLU A 108 -9.24 -13.79 -3.29
N TRP A 109 -10.05 -14.35 -2.38
CA TRP A 109 -9.56 -15.14 -1.25
C TRP A 109 -9.23 -16.59 -1.62
N LYS A 110 -9.61 -17.03 -2.84
CA LYS A 110 -9.48 -18.41 -3.33
C LYS A 110 -8.89 -18.47 -4.74
N THR A 111 -7.87 -17.66 -4.99
CA THR A 111 -7.32 -17.47 -6.35
C THR A 111 -6.79 -18.77 -6.97
N GLN A 112 -6.07 -19.60 -6.20
CA GLN A 112 -5.61 -20.89 -6.70
C GLN A 112 -6.79 -21.81 -7.05
N THR A 113 -7.81 -21.86 -6.21
CA THR A 113 -9.01 -22.69 -6.46
C THR A 113 -9.82 -22.18 -7.66
N VAL A 114 -9.98 -20.85 -7.79
CA VAL A 114 -10.86 -20.24 -8.81
C VAL A 114 -10.15 -20.08 -10.14
N TYR A 115 -8.90 -19.63 -10.16
CA TYR A 115 -8.15 -19.38 -11.40
C TYR A 115 -7.47 -20.64 -11.94
N GLY A 116 -7.29 -21.65 -11.09
CA GLY A 116 -6.59 -22.88 -11.45
C GLY A 116 -5.09 -22.68 -11.53
N ASN A 117 -4.48 -23.49 -12.41
CA ASN A 117 -3.04 -23.40 -12.64
C ASN A 117 -2.72 -22.37 -13.73
N VAL A 118 -2.10 -21.27 -13.34
CA VAL A 118 -1.59 -20.23 -14.25
C VAL A 118 -0.09 -20.44 -14.39
N THR A 119 0.36 -20.78 -15.59
CA THR A 119 1.77 -21.10 -15.86
C THR A 119 2.67 -19.91 -15.52
N GLY A 120 3.66 -20.12 -14.67
CA GLY A 120 4.60 -19.08 -14.20
C GLY A 120 4.14 -18.33 -12.95
N ALA A 121 2.86 -18.43 -12.57
CA ALA A 121 2.37 -17.84 -11.33
C ALA A 121 2.46 -18.81 -10.14
N SER A 122 2.70 -18.29 -8.96
CA SER A 122 2.76 -19.03 -7.69
C SER A 122 1.49 -18.79 -6.84
N LEU A 123 0.32 -18.93 -7.45
CA LEU A 123 -0.97 -18.72 -6.80
C LEU A 123 -1.17 -19.65 -5.59
N LEU A 124 -1.78 -19.11 -4.56
CA LEU A 124 -2.29 -19.84 -3.38
C LEU A 124 -3.64 -19.27 -2.99
N ASP A 125 -4.47 -20.10 -2.37
CA ASP A 125 -5.61 -19.58 -1.63
C ASP A 125 -5.15 -18.92 -0.33
N TRP A 126 -5.80 -17.83 0.04
CA TRP A 126 -5.57 -17.22 1.34
C TRP A 126 -5.93 -18.22 2.47
N PRO A 127 -5.13 -18.28 3.55
CA PRO A 127 -5.47 -19.14 4.69
C PRO A 127 -6.60 -18.58 5.56
N ILE A 128 -7.36 -17.62 5.04
CA ILE A 128 -8.46 -16.89 5.68
C ILE A 128 -9.65 -16.92 4.72
N ALA A 129 -10.84 -17.26 5.21
CA ALA A 129 -12.05 -17.17 4.39
C ALA A 129 -12.60 -15.75 4.36
N ALA A 130 -13.17 -15.32 3.23
CA ALA A 130 -13.77 -13.98 3.06
C ALA A 130 -14.70 -13.60 4.22
N LYS A 131 -15.63 -14.50 4.59
CA LYS A 131 -16.57 -14.28 5.71
C LYS A 131 -15.90 -14.02 7.07
N ASP A 132 -14.70 -14.55 7.29
CA ASP A 132 -13.97 -14.35 8.54
C ASP A 132 -13.35 -12.93 8.61
N MET A 133 -13.26 -12.26 7.47
CA MET A 133 -12.78 -10.88 7.37
C MET A 133 -13.90 -9.83 7.45
N ASP A 134 -15.15 -10.16 7.17
CA ASP A 134 -16.27 -9.21 7.17
C ASP A 134 -16.38 -8.35 8.44
N PRO A 135 -16.28 -8.90 9.67
CA PRO A 135 -16.35 -8.07 10.87
C PRO A 135 -15.15 -7.12 11.00
N TYR A 136 -13.98 -7.52 10.50
CA TYR A 136 -12.77 -6.69 10.52
C TYR A 136 -12.80 -5.62 9.45
N TYR A 137 -13.34 -5.93 8.27
CA TYR A 137 -13.62 -4.91 7.26
C TYR A 137 -14.59 -3.84 7.78
N THR A 138 -15.66 -4.24 8.45
CA THR A 138 -16.61 -3.31 9.04
C THR A 138 -15.93 -2.40 10.07
N LYS A 139 -15.11 -2.95 10.96
CA LYS A 139 -14.31 -2.16 11.92
C LYS A 139 -13.33 -1.22 11.22
N ALA A 140 -12.66 -1.70 10.17
CA ALA A 140 -11.73 -0.88 9.38
C ALA A 140 -12.46 0.26 8.64
N GLU A 141 -13.59 -0.02 8.00
CA GLU A 141 -14.42 0.99 7.33
C GLU A 141 -14.90 2.08 8.30
N ASP A 142 -15.28 1.69 9.53
CA ASP A 142 -15.70 2.63 10.57
C ASP A 142 -14.51 3.48 11.05
N LYS A 143 -13.37 2.84 11.31
CA LYS A 143 -12.14 3.48 11.73
C LYS A 143 -11.61 4.49 10.68
N LEU A 144 -11.65 4.13 9.41
CA LEU A 144 -11.24 4.96 8.30
C LEU A 144 -12.34 5.93 7.83
N ARG A 145 -13.53 5.86 8.40
CA ARG A 145 -14.72 6.64 8.00
C ARG A 145 -15.02 6.52 6.51
N VAL A 146 -14.87 5.31 5.98
CA VAL A 146 -15.03 5.05 4.54
C VAL A 146 -16.41 5.48 4.07
N THR A 147 -16.45 6.31 3.04
CA THR A 147 -17.70 6.77 2.41
C THR A 147 -18.46 5.59 1.79
N ARG A 148 -19.80 5.73 1.67
CA ARG A 148 -20.72 4.67 1.17
C ARG A 148 -20.76 3.41 2.02
N THR A 149 -20.27 3.48 3.26
CA THR A 149 -20.37 2.41 4.26
C THR A 149 -20.93 2.97 5.55
N GLY A 150 -21.57 2.14 6.39
CA GLY A 150 -22.09 2.57 7.69
C GLY A 150 -23.00 3.82 7.64
N GLY A 151 -23.79 3.99 6.57
CA GLY A 151 -24.66 5.16 6.37
C GLY A 151 -23.93 6.45 5.96
N ARG A 152 -22.61 6.42 5.77
CA ARG A 152 -21.83 7.58 5.31
C ARG A 152 -22.08 7.86 3.83
N LYS A 153 -22.36 9.12 3.50
CA LYS A 153 -22.59 9.54 2.10
C LYS A 153 -21.28 9.48 1.30
N GLY A 154 -21.42 9.27 -0.02
CA GLY A 154 -20.32 9.43 -0.97
C GLY A 154 -19.87 10.90 -1.06
N LEU A 155 -18.65 11.11 -1.52
CA LEU A 155 -18.16 12.44 -1.87
C LEU A 155 -18.86 12.94 -3.13
N PRO A 156 -18.99 14.26 -3.33
CA PRO A 156 -19.51 14.81 -4.59
C PRO A 156 -18.56 14.47 -5.74
N GLY A 157 -19.13 14.11 -6.90
CA GLY A 157 -18.36 13.88 -8.12
C GLY A 157 -17.83 15.19 -8.70
N ASN A 158 -16.51 15.24 -8.98
CA ASN A 158 -15.91 16.35 -9.71
C ASN A 158 -16.20 16.25 -11.22
N ASN A 159 -15.68 17.20 -12.02
CA ASN A 159 -15.93 17.16 -13.46
C ASN A 159 -15.27 15.97 -14.15
N ASN A 160 -14.10 15.52 -13.67
CA ASN A 160 -13.47 14.30 -14.17
C ASN A 160 -14.40 13.09 -14.00
N PHE A 161 -14.99 12.93 -12.81
CA PHE A 161 -15.99 11.88 -12.57
C PHE A 161 -17.23 12.00 -13.47
N LYS A 162 -17.76 13.20 -13.69
CA LYS A 162 -18.96 13.39 -14.54
C LYS A 162 -18.72 12.95 -15.98
N VAL A 163 -17.55 13.23 -16.53
CA VAL A 163 -17.16 12.78 -17.89
C VAL A 163 -17.03 11.25 -17.90
N PHE A 164 -16.32 10.69 -16.94
CA PHE A 164 -16.13 9.26 -16.75
C PHE A 164 -17.45 8.50 -16.59
N GLU A 165 -18.33 8.97 -15.68
CA GLU A 165 -19.65 8.39 -15.44
C GLU A 165 -20.53 8.42 -16.69
N ALA A 166 -20.51 9.54 -17.42
CA ALA A 166 -21.31 9.66 -18.65
C ALA A 166 -20.87 8.66 -19.73
N GLY A 167 -19.55 8.45 -19.88
CA GLY A 167 -19.01 7.45 -20.81
C GLY A 167 -19.32 6.02 -20.38
N ALA A 168 -19.09 5.72 -19.09
CA ALA A 168 -19.38 4.43 -18.52
C ALA A 168 -20.86 4.03 -18.69
N LYS A 169 -21.79 4.94 -18.40
CA LYS A 169 -23.23 4.69 -18.59
C LYS A 169 -23.60 4.42 -20.06
N LYS A 170 -22.98 5.10 -21.01
CA LYS A 170 -23.20 4.85 -22.45
C LYS A 170 -22.73 3.45 -22.88
N LEU A 171 -21.69 2.93 -22.23
CA LEU A 171 -21.18 1.58 -22.47
C LEU A 171 -21.92 0.48 -21.68
N GLY A 172 -22.88 0.87 -20.81
CA GLY A 172 -23.69 -0.07 -20.07
C GLY A 172 -23.09 -0.55 -18.75
N TYR A 173 -22.03 0.10 -18.25
CA TYR A 173 -21.48 -0.14 -16.91
C TYR A 173 -22.55 0.18 -15.85
N LYS A 174 -22.65 -0.65 -14.83
CA LYS A 174 -23.73 -0.60 -13.82
C LYS A 174 -23.24 -0.11 -12.47
N ASP A 175 -22.03 -0.47 -12.09
CA ASP A 175 -21.43 -0.10 -10.81
C ASP A 175 -20.43 1.05 -10.99
N VAL A 176 -20.99 2.25 -11.21
CA VAL A 176 -20.24 3.50 -11.39
C VAL A 176 -20.63 4.47 -10.30
N HIS A 177 -19.69 4.83 -9.45
CA HIS A 177 -19.99 5.71 -8.32
C HIS A 177 -18.78 6.53 -7.88
N THR A 178 -19.03 7.60 -7.09
CA THR A 178 -17.96 8.24 -6.33
C THR A 178 -17.50 7.25 -5.26
N GLY A 179 -16.27 6.79 -5.34
CA GLY A 179 -15.78 5.60 -4.70
C GLY A 179 -15.99 5.49 -3.19
N ARG A 180 -15.72 4.33 -2.65
CA ARG A 180 -15.49 4.11 -1.23
C ARG A 180 -14.13 4.72 -0.88
N MET A 181 -14.15 5.87 -0.22
CA MET A 181 -12.96 6.65 0.07
C MET A 181 -12.81 6.85 1.58
N ALA A 182 -11.61 6.66 2.11
CA ALA A 182 -11.25 7.03 3.48
C ALA A 182 -11.05 8.55 3.60
N ILE A 183 -12.07 9.32 3.19
CA ILE A 183 -12.08 10.78 3.18
C ILE A 183 -13.43 11.25 3.75
N ASN A 184 -13.41 12.15 4.71
CA ASN A 184 -14.61 12.64 5.38
C ASN A 184 -15.56 13.36 4.40
N SER A 185 -16.81 12.88 4.29
CA SER A 185 -17.86 13.54 3.50
C SER A 185 -18.66 14.58 4.31
N LYS A 186 -18.44 14.67 5.61
CA LYS A 186 -18.94 15.68 6.54
C LYS A 186 -17.93 15.87 7.66
N ASP A 187 -18.15 16.85 8.52
CA ASP A 187 -17.32 17.02 9.73
C ASP A 187 -17.55 15.85 10.71
N TYR A 188 -16.48 15.43 11.34
CA TYR A 188 -16.45 14.40 12.38
C TYR A 188 -15.51 14.84 13.51
N ASP A 189 -16.05 15.11 14.69
CA ASP A 189 -15.27 15.55 15.86
C ASP A 189 -14.26 16.65 15.48
N ASP A 190 -12.99 16.37 15.60
CA ASP A 190 -11.89 17.30 15.28
C ASP A 190 -11.47 17.30 13.80
N PHE A 191 -12.15 16.51 12.94
CA PHE A 191 -11.79 16.35 11.53
C PHE A 191 -12.85 16.95 10.60
N VAL A 192 -12.42 17.86 9.75
CA VAL A 192 -13.32 18.56 8.80
C VAL A 192 -13.69 17.67 7.60
N ALA A 193 -14.77 18.03 6.93
CA ALA A 193 -15.14 17.48 5.62
C ALA A 193 -14.09 17.80 4.55
N CYS A 194 -14.07 17.00 3.48
CA CYS A 194 -13.22 17.24 2.32
C CYS A 194 -13.53 18.60 1.68
N GLN A 195 -12.54 19.45 1.58
CA GLN A 195 -12.64 20.79 0.99
C GLN A 195 -12.53 20.80 -0.55
N GLN A 196 -12.46 19.63 -1.18
CA GLN A 196 -12.41 19.46 -2.64
C GLN A 196 -11.27 20.23 -3.34
N THR A 197 -10.12 20.36 -2.69
CA THR A 197 -8.97 21.14 -3.19
C THR A 197 -8.06 20.36 -4.13
N GLY A 198 -8.27 19.04 -4.26
CA GLY A 198 -7.28 18.15 -4.88
C GLY A 198 -6.11 17.86 -3.95
N PHE A 199 -4.94 17.55 -4.51
CA PHE A 199 -3.68 17.31 -3.77
C PHE A 199 -3.75 16.14 -2.76
N CYS A 200 -4.60 15.11 -3.00
CA CYS A 200 -4.71 13.99 -2.06
C CYS A 200 -3.38 13.21 -1.91
N PHE A 201 -2.59 13.10 -3.00
CA PHE A 201 -1.28 12.46 -2.97
C PHE A 201 -0.19 13.29 -2.27
N GLN A 202 -0.36 14.60 -2.22
CA GLN A 202 0.59 15.52 -1.59
C GLN A 202 0.44 15.61 -0.08
N GLY A 203 -0.53 14.88 0.48
CA GLY A 203 -0.95 14.98 1.87
C GLY A 203 -2.23 15.83 2.01
N CYS A 204 -3.03 15.54 3.04
CA CYS A 204 -4.27 16.25 3.23
C CYS A 204 -4.11 17.40 4.23
N LYS A 205 -3.87 18.61 3.73
CA LYS A 205 -3.76 19.84 4.55
C LYS A 205 -4.96 20.07 5.49
N TRP A 206 -6.12 19.52 5.16
CA TRP A 206 -7.34 19.68 5.94
C TRP A 206 -7.57 18.55 6.96
N GLY A 207 -6.74 17.51 6.96
CA GLY A 207 -6.97 16.33 7.80
C GLY A 207 -8.22 15.52 7.45
N ALA A 208 -8.92 15.86 6.36
CA ALA A 208 -10.15 15.18 5.95
C ALA A 208 -9.92 13.75 5.44
N LYS A 209 -8.75 13.47 4.89
CA LYS A 209 -8.34 12.12 4.44
C LYS A 209 -7.68 11.41 5.61
N TRP A 210 -8.08 10.17 5.85
CA TRP A 210 -7.48 9.35 6.90
C TRP A 210 -5.99 9.07 6.65
N SER A 211 -5.22 9.12 7.74
CA SER A 211 -3.85 8.63 7.80
C SER A 211 -3.58 7.99 9.16
N ALA A 212 -2.85 6.89 9.19
CA ALA A 212 -2.44 6.27 10.45
C ALA A 212 -1.68 7.27 11.35
N GLY A 213 -0.95 8.22 10.75
CA GLY A 213 -0.10 9.17 11.49
C GLY A 213 -0.86 10.17 12.36
N TYR A 214 -1.97 10.70 11.90
CA TYR A 214 -2.75 11.70 12.64
C TYR A 214 -4.15 11.25 13.06
N ASN A 215 -4.61 10.05 12.61
CA ASN A 215 -5.89 9.49 13.07
C ASN A 215 -5.71 8.32 14.05
N GLU A 216 -4.72 7.43 13.87
CA GLU A 216 -4.59 6.21 14.67
C GLU A 216 -3.51 6.29 15.74
N VAL A 217 -2.30 6.69 15.37
CA VAL A 217 -1.17 6.75 16.29
C VAL A 217 -1.46 7.62 17.51
N PRO A 218 -2.05 8.83 17.36
CA PRO A 218 -2.39 9.66 18.52
C PRO A 218 -3.38 9.02 19.48
N ILE A 219 -4.32 8.19 19.01
CA ILE A 219 -5.25 7.44 19.86
C ILE A 219 -4.48 6.45 20.74
N GLY A 220 -3.53 5.73 20.14
CA GLY A 220 -2.66 4.81 20.88
C GLY A 220 -1.79 5.54 21.92
N GLU A 221 -1.15 6.64 21.53
CA GLU A 221 -0.33 7.46 22.45
C GLU A 221 -1.12 8.01 23.62
N ALA A 222 -2.37 8.43 23.39
CA ALA A 222 -3.26 8.96 24.43
C ALA A 222 -3.58 7.93 25.53
N THR A 223 -3.43 6.64 25.27
CA THR A 223 -3.60 5.58 26.29
C THR A 223 -2.46 5.53 27.32
N GLY A 224 -1.30 6.13 27.02
CA GLY A 224 -0.08 5.97 27.81
C GLY A 224 0.63 4.62 27.62
N ASN A 225 0.16 3.78 26.68
CA ASN A 225 0.73 2.46 26.38
C ASN A 225 1.50 2.41 25.05
N LEU A 226 1.53 3.49 24.27
CA LEU A 226 2.29 3.58 23.03
C LEU A 226 3.36 4.67 23.12
N GLU A 227 4.62 4.29 22.88
CA GLU A 227 5.73 5.19 22.60
C GLU A 227 6.09 5.09 21.12
N VAL A 228 6.11 6.23 20.40
CA VAL A 228 6.60 6.30 19.03
C VAL A 228 7.97 6.97 19.01
N ARG A 229 8.99 6.23 18.59
CA ARG A 229 10.36 6.76 18.38
C ARG A 229 10.50 7.09 16.90
N ILE A 230 10.44 8.37 16.59
CA ILE A 230 10.67 8.89 15.23
C ILE A 230 12.17 8.93 14.89
N ASN A 231 12.49 9.01 13.60
CA ASN A 231 13.86 8.99 13.09
C ASN A 231 14.68 7.82 13.67
N SER A 232 14.01 6.69 13.85
CA SER A 232 14.55 5.49 14.49
C SER A 232 14.48 4.30 13.52
N GLN A 233 15.55 4.13 12.73
CA GLN A 233 15.65 3.09 11.71
C GLN A 233 15.97 1.74 12.34
N ALA A 234 15.06 0.78 12.22
CA ALA A 234 15.34 -0.60 12.61
C ALA A 234 16.42 -1.21 11.71
N LEU A 235 17.41 -1.86 12.29
CA LEU A 235 18.59 -2.39 11.61
C LEU A 235 18.60 -3.93 11.57
N LYS A 236 18.27 -4.57 12.70
CA LYS A 236 18.34 -6.02 12.87
C LYS A 236 17.42 -6.49 13.98
N ILE A 237 16.81 -7.65 13.82
CA ILE A 237 16.03 -8.34 14.84
C ILE A 237 16.91 -9.43 15.45
N GLU A 238 17.03 -9.45 16.78
CA GLU A 238 17.79 -10.45 17.52
C GLU A 238 16.89 -11.57 18.03
N HIS A 239 17.43 -12.77 18.15
CA HIS A 239 16.78 -13.93 18.74
C HIS A 239 17.70 -14.68 19.70
N ASP A 240 17.13 -15.46 20.60
CA ASP A 240 17.85 -16.34 21.50
C ASP A 240 18.20 -17.70 20.86
N LYS A 241 18.81 -18.57 21.64
CA LYS A 241 19.20 -19.93 21.20
C LYS A 241 18.01 -20.85 20.92
N SER A 242 16.81 -20.49 21.32
CA SER A 242 15.56 -21.21 21.00
C SER A 242 14.89 -20.71 19.70
N GLY A 243 15.41 -19.64 19.08
CA GLY A 243 14.85 -18.97 17.93
C GLY A 243 13.77 -17.95 18.27
N LYS A 244 13.51 -17.67 19.57
CA LYS A 244 12.58 -16.66 20.02
C LYS A 244 13.21 -15.28 19.86
N VAL A 245 12.50 -14.30 19.24
CA VAL A 245 13.00 -12.92 19.15
C VAL A 245 13.09 -12.29 20.53
N THR A 246 14.16 -11.51 20.75
CA THR A 246 14.50 -10.88 22.03
C THR A 246 14.51 -9.36 21.96
N GLY A 247 14.55 -8.77 20.76
CA GLY A 247 14.54 -7.33 20.58
C GLY A 247 15.00 -6.89 19.21
N VAL A 248 15.12 -5.57 19.06
CA VAL A 248 15.43 -4.91 17.79
C VAL A 248 16.59 -3.92 17.99
N HIS A 249 17.63 -4.05 17.18
CA HIS A 249 18.66 -3.02 16.99
C HIS A 249 18.13 -1.92 16.09
N TYR A 250 18.29 -0.67 16.47
CA TYR A 250 17.90 0.48 15.69
C TYR A 250 18.92 1.62 15.83
N ALA A 251 18.95 2.50 14.84
CA ALA A 251 19.73 3.73 14.89
C ALA A 251 18.80 4.93 15.04
N ASP A 252 19.16 5.88 15.89
CA ASP A 252 18.46 7.16 16.04
C ASP A 252 18.89 8.18 14.97
N ALA A 253 18.37 9.41 15.06
CA ALA A 253 18.64 10.50 14.11
C ALA A 253 20.14 10.84 13.97
N ASP A 254 20.92 10.64 15.05
CA ASP A 254 22.36 10.90 15.08
C ASP A 254 23.20 9.70 14.61
N GLY A 255 22.53 8.62 14.18
CA GLY A 255 23.18 7.37 13.77
C GLY A 255 23.65 6.50 14.93
N LYS A 256 23.36 6.87 16.17
CA LYS A 256 23.71 6.09 17.35
C LYS A 256 22.85 4.85 17.42
N GLN A 257 23.50 3.71 17.58
CA GLN A 257 22.82 2.42 17.68
C GLN A 257 22.34 2.13 19.09
N HIS A 258 21.14 1.53 19.15
CA HIS A 258 20.46 1.14 20.37
C HIS A 258 19.88 -0.26 20.22
N PHE A 259 19.58 -0.90 21.33
CA PHE A 259 18.85 -2.16 21.38
C PHE A 259 17.61 -2.01 22.28
N GLN A 260 16.42 -2.24 21.72
CA GLN A 260 15.17 -2.33 22.46
C GLN A 260 14.82 -3.79 22.64
N LYS A 261 14.75 -4.25 23.90
CA LYS A 261 14.22 -5.57 24.22
C LYS A 261 12.74 -5.66 23.84
N ALA A 262 12.27 -6.87 23.51
CA ALA A 262 10.89 -7.09 23.11
C ALA A 262 10.39 -8.48 23.53
N ARG A 263 9.15 -8.54 23.98
CA ARG A 263 8.39 -9.79 24.12
C ARG A 263 7.93 -10.31 22.75
N ILE A 264 7.50 -9.40 21.87
CA ILE A 264 7.01 -9.67 20.52
C ILE A 264 7.56 -8.60 19.58
N VAL A 265 7.85 -8.97 18.34
CA VAL A 265 8.19 -8.04 17.26
C VAL A 265 7.14 -8.14 16.15
N CYS A 266 6.58 -6.99 15.73
CA CYS A 266 5.71 -6.86 14.57
C CYS A 266 6.45 -6.08 13.49
N VAL A 267 6.72 -6.69 12.34
CA VAL A 267 7.39 -6.07 11.20
C VAL A 267 6.33 -5.45 10.29
N ALA A 268 6.42 -4.15 10.04
CA ALA A 268 5.45 -3.38 9.27
C ALA A 268 6.13 -2.26 8.42
N GLY A 269 7.30 -2.56 7.88
CA GLY A 269 8.12 -1.63 7.08
C GLY A 269 7.77 -1.58 5.60
N ASN A 270 6.63 -2.10 5.18
CA ASN A 270 6.15 -2.34 3.80
C ASN A 270 6.81 -3.54 3.10
N SER A 271 6.32 -3.88 1.88
CA SER A 271 6.77 -5.09 1.16
C SER A 271 8.18 -5.01 0.57
N ILE A 272 8.91 -3.93 0.81
CA ILE A 272 10.32 -3.79 0.42
C ILE A 272 11.22 -3.83 1.66
N GLU A 273 10.93 -3.01 2.67
CA GLU A 273 11.76 -2.94 3.88
C GLU A 273 11.48 -4.09 4.86
N SER A 274 10.26 -4.66 4.89
CA SER A 274 9.96 -5.81 5.76
C SER A 274 10.75 -7.06 5.40
N PRO A 275 10.82 -7.52 4.14
CA PRO A 275 11.72 -8.62 3.80
C PRO A 275 13.20 -8.23 3.96
N ARG A 276 13.57 -6.97 3.68
CA ARG A 276 14.95 -6.50 3.86
C ARG A 276 15.43 -6.67 5.29
N ILE A 277 14.64 -6.28 6.30
CA ILE A 277 15.06 -6.44 7.70
C ILE A 277 15.11 -7.89 8.12
N LEU A 278 14.20 -8.76 7.63
CA LEU A 278 14.27 -10.20 7.90
C LEU A 278 15.53 -10.83 7.30
N LEU A 279 15.90 -10.48 6.06
CA LEU A 279 17.12 -10.94 5.40
C LEU A 279 18.38 -10.41 6.11
N ASN A 280 18.42 -9.12 6.51
CA ASN A 280 19.52 -8.54 7.29
C ASN A 280 19.63 -9.12 8.71
N SER A 281 18.62 -9.83 9.18
CA SER A 281 18.62 -10.50 10.49
C SER A 281 19.08 -11.95 10.42
N ALA A 282 19.86 -12.29 9.40
CA ALA A 282 20.51 -13.61 9.27
C ALA A 282 21.41 -13.92 10.48
N SER A 283 21.48 -15.21 10.82
CA SER A 283 22.29 -15.76 11.91
C SER A 283 22.71 -17.19 11.62
N SER A 284 23.50 -17.80 12.50
CA SER A 284 23.86 -19.22 12.35
C SER A 284 22.64 -20.16 12.40
N MET A 285 21.56 -19.76 13.09
CA MET A 285 20.30 -20.52 13.14
C MET A 285 19.41 -20.27 11.92
N PHE A 286 19.45 -19.05 11.37
CA PHE A 286 18.67 -18.61 10.21
C PHE A 286 19.63 -18.05 9.15
N PRO A 287 20.41 -18.90 8.46
CA PRO A 287 21.49 -18.43 7.57
C PRO A 287 20.98 -17.62 6.37
N ASP A 288 19.77 -17.90 5.90
CA ASP A 288 19.16 -17.25 4.75
C ASP A 288 18.22 -16.09 5.13
N GLY A 289 18.28 -15.62 6.39
CA GLY A 289 17.40 -14.58 6.95
C GLY A 289 16.44 -15.11 8.02
N LEU A 290 16.06 -14.26 8.95
CA LEU A 290 15.12 -14.59 10.02
C LEU A 290 13.75 -15.00 9.45
N ALA A 291 13.16 -16.09 9.97
CA ALA A 291 11.89 -16.65 9.52
C ALA A 291 11.85 -17.08 8.03
N ASN A 292 13.00 -17.48 7.46
CA ASN A 292 13.15 -17.81 6.05
C ASN A 292 13.48 -19.28 5.79
N SER A 293 13.06 -20.22 6.63
CA SER A 293 13.27 -21.66 6.39
C SER A 293 12.61 -22.15 5.09
N SER A 294 11.56 -21.48 4.66
CA SER A 294 10.85 -21.74 3.40
C SER A 294 11.56 -21.20 2.16
N GLY A 295 12.52 -20.28 2.30
CA GLY A 295 13.10 -19.51 1.21
C GLY A 295 12.12 -18.52 0.56
N GLN A 296 10.98 -18.21 1.22
CA GLN A 296 9.93 -17.35 0.67
C GLN A 296 10.04 -15.87 1.08
N VAL A 297 10.90 -15.52 2.04
CA VAL A 297 11.15 -14.10 2.39
C VAL A 297 11.69 -13.36 1.16
N GLY A 298 11.02 -12.30 0.80
CA GLY A 298 11.33 -11.45 -0.34
C GLY A 298 10.72 -11.90 -1.67
N ARG A 299 10.23 -13.13 -1.82
CA ARG A 299 9.63 -13.65 -3.05
C ARG A 299 8.19 -13.22 -3.24
N ASN A 300 7.66 -13.39 -4.46
CA ASN A 300 6.27 -13.09 -4.82
C ASN A 300 5.92 -11.60 -4.69
N TYR A 301 6.87 -10.73 -4.97
CA TYR A 301 6.63 -9.31 -4.99
C TYR A 301 5.56 -8.96 -6.04
N MET A 302 4.53 -8.28 -5.60
CA MET A 302 3.41 -7.77 -6.41
C MET A 302 3.28 -6.28 -6.18
N ARG A 303 2.70 -5.58 -7.17
CA ARG A 303 2.53 -4.12 -7.12
C ARG A 303 1.23 -3.63 -7.75
N HIS A 304 0.32 -4.50 -8.07
CA HIS A 304 -0.81 -4.34 -8.98
C HIS A 304 -0.40 -4.03 -10.43
N MET A 305 -1.15 -4.60 -11.37
CA MET A 305 -1.11 -4.20 -12.76
C MET A 305 -1.67 -2.77 -12.88
N THR A 306 -0.87 -1.85 -13.41
CA THR A 306 -1.25 -0.44 -13.51
C THR A 306 -1.17 0.09 -14.93
N GLY A 307 -1.89 1.16 -15.16
CA GLY A 307 -1.88 1.97 -16.34
C GLY A 307 -2.80 3.17 -16.15
N SER A 308 -2.85 4.07 -17.11
CA SER A 308 -3.82 5.16 -17.13
C SER A 308 -4.29 5.43 -18.55
N VAL A 309 -5.49 5.98 -18.67
CA VAL A 309 -5.98 6.58 -19.90
C VAL A 309 -6.37 8.02 -19.61
N TYR A 310 -5.77 8.94 -20.32
CA TYR A 310 -6.17 10.34 -20.35
C TYR A 310 -6.82 10.67 -21.69
N ALA A 311 -7.70 11.66 -21.68
CA ALA A 311 -8.40 12.09 -22.86
C ALA A 311 -8.57 13.61 -22.88
N THR A 312 -8.54 14.21 -24.07
CA THR A 312 -8.82 15.63 -24.29
C THR A 312 -10.20 15.82 -24.90
N PHE A 313 -10.81 16.97 -24.63
CA PHE A 313 -12.14 17.35 -25.08
C PHE A 313 -12.12 18.77 -25.64
N ASP A 314 -13.15 19.12 -26.47
CA ASP A 314 -13.31 20.49 -27.00
C ASP A 314 -13.68 21.51 -25.90
N LYS A 315 -14.17 21.03 -24.76
CA LYS A 315 -14.59 21.88 -23.64
C LYS A 315 -13.75 21.63 -22.40
N PRO A 316 -13.51 22.67 -21.58
CA PRO A 316 -12.77 22.52 -20.32
C PRO A 316 -13.43 21.52 -19.36
N VAL A 317 -12.66 20.56 -18.89
CA VAL A 317 -13.03 19.60 -17.84
C VAL A 317 -12.54 20.08 -16.48
N LYS A 318 -11.32 20.62 -16.43
CA LYS A 318 -10.69 21.09 -15.19
C LYS A 318 -10.63 19.98 -14.13
N MET A 319 -10.06 18.84 -14.51
CA MET A 319 -10.04 17.60 -13.70
C MET A 319 -9.39 17.76 -12.33
N TRP A 320 -8.48 18.71 -12.14
CA TRP A 320 -7.77 18.93 -10.87
C TRP A 320 -8.66 19.45 -9.72
N ARG A 321 -9.90 19.88 -10.02
CA ARG A 321 -10.83 20.34 -9.00
C ARG A 321 -11.54 19.15 -8.36
N GLY A 322 -11.49 19.04 -7.04
CA GLY A 322 -12.12 17.98 -6.27
C GLY A 322 -11.12 16.93 -5.81
N THR A 323 -11.60 15.76 -5.38
CA THR A 323 -10.73 14.66 -4.95
C THR A 323 -9.95 14.10 -6.12
N THR A 324 -8.70 13.69 -5.85
CA THR A 324 -7.79 13.14 -6.87
C THR A 324 -8.37 11.87 -7.54
N MET A 325 -8.99 11.00 -6.75
CA MET A 325 -9.70 9.80 -7.21
C MET A 325 -11.17 9.93 -6.78
N ALA A 326 -12.00 10.55 -7.65
CA ALA A 326 -13.39 10.86 -7.30
C ALA A 326 -14.38 9.77 -7.68
N GLY A 327 -14.03 8.87 -8.60
CA GLY A 327 -14.96 7.88 -9.14
C GLY A 327 -14.33 6.55 -9.45
N ILE A 328 -15.13 5.48 -9.38
CA ILE A 328 -14.71 4.09 -9.59
C ILE A 328 -15.75 3.37 -10.44
N ILE A 329 -15.29 2.49 -11.35
CA ILE A 329 -16.06 1.41 -11.99
C ILE A 329 -15.48 0.10 -11.47
N THR A 330 -16.33 -0.72 -10.86
CA THR A 330 -15.97 -2.04 -10.31
C THR A 330 -16.45 -3.21 -11.18
N ASP A 331 -17.25 -2.97 -12.22
CA ASP A 331 -17.78 -4.02 -13.11
C ASP A 331 -16.68 -4.93 -13.68
N GLU A 332 -15.48 -4.40 -13.88
CA GLU A 332 -14.35 -5.14 -14.47
C GLU A 332 -13.49 -5.91 -13.44
N ALA A 333 -13.75 -5.75 -12.15
CA ALA A 333 -13.05 -6.50 -11.10
C ALA A 333 -13.45 -8.00 -11.05
N ARG A 334 -14.53 -8.38 -11.74
CA ARG A 334 -14.98 -9.76 -11.82
C ARG A 334 -13.96 -10.68 -12.49
N HIS A 335 -13.86 -11.90 -12.01
CA HIS A 335 -13.17 -12.98 -12.72
C HIS A 335 -14.01 -13.49 -13.90
N ASP A 336 -13.49 -13.35 -15.12
CA ASP A 336 -14.12 -13.84 -16.34
C ASP A 336 -13.03 -14.22 -17.36
N PRO A 337 -12.64 -15.51 -17.43
CA PRO A 337 -11.56 -15.98 -18.29
C PRO A 337 -11.88 -15.87 -19.80
N SER A 338 -13.15 -15.66 -20.19
CA SER A 338 -13.51 -15.43 -21.60
C SER A 338 -12.87 -14.14 -22.17
N ARG A 339 -12.41 -13.24 -21.28
CA ARG A 339 -11.66 -12.02 -21.66
C ARG A 339 -10.19 -12.29 -22.05
N GLY A 340 -9.72 -13.55 -21.92
CA GLY A 340 -8.36 -13.95 -22.26
C GLY A 340 -7.33 -13.80 -21.13
N PHE A 341 -7.78 -13.54 -19.90
CA PHE A 341 -6.97 -13.47 -18.69
C PHE A 341 -7.80 -13.92 -17.46
N VAL A 342 -7.13 -14.26 -16.37
CA VAL A 342 -7.75 -14.50 -15.06
C VAL A 342 -7.63 -13.27 -14.18
N GLY A 343 -8.49 -13.17 -13.16
CA GLY A 343 -8.57 -12.02 -12.28
C GLY A 343 -9.40 -10.89 -12.85
N GLY A 344 -9.25 -9.70 -12.28
CA GLY A 344 -9.99 -8.52 -12.65
C GLY A 344 -9.21 -7.22 -12.41
N TYR A 345 -9.84 -6.10 -12.78
CA TYR A 345 -9.29 -4.77 -12.57
C TYR A 345 -10.41 -3.75 -12.32
N GLU A 346 -10.05 -2.62 -11.77
CA GLU A 346 -10.93 -1.46 -11.59
C GLU A 346 -10.47 -0.29 -12.44
N LEU A 347 -11.43 0.57 -12.81
CA LEU A 347 -11.15 1.86 -13.44
C LEU A 347 -11.48 2.96 -12.43
N GLU A 348 -10.49 3.74 -12.08
CA GLU A 348 -10.61 4.80 -11.09
C GLU A 348 -10.29 6.16 -11.71
N THR A 349 -11.08 7.20 -11.48
CA THR A 349 -10.71 8.53 -11.97
C THR A 349 -9.40 8.98 -11.33
N LEU A 350 -8.52 9.57 -12.13
CA LEU A 350 -7.25 10.09 -11.65
C LEU A 350 -7.04 11.53 -12.13
N SER A 351 -6.99 12.46 -11.18
CA SER A 351 -6.74 13.88 -11.42
C SER A 351 -5.35 14.23 -10.91
N LEU A 352 -4.42 14.48 -11.81
CA LEU A 352 -3.05 14.90 -11.49
C LEU A 352 -2.84 16.37 -11.83
N GLY A 353 -1.90 17.02 -11.17
CA GLY A 353 -1.38 18.33 -11.57
C GLY A 353 -0.42 18.23 -12.75
N ILE A 354 -0.05 19.38 -13.31
CA ILE A 354 0.85 19.43 -14.49
C ILE A 354 2.21 18.75 -14.23
N PRO A 355 2.87 18.89 -13.07
CA PRO A 355 4.14 18.20 -12.83
C PRO A 355 4.04 16.68 -12.92
N PHE A 356 3.03 16.08 -12.30
CA PHE A 356 2.79 14.64 -12.43
C PHE A 356 2.36 14.24 -13.84
N MET A 357 1.52 15.06 -14.50
CA MET A 357 1.13 14.81 -15.89
C MET A 357 2.34 14.80 -16.82
N ALA A 358 3.28 15.74 -16.65
CA ALA A 358 4.51 15.78 -17.43
C ALA A 358 5.37 14.53 -17.21
N ALA A 359 5.39 13.99 -15.97
CA ALA A 359 6.15 12.79 -15.67
C ALA A 359 5.48 11.49 -16.17
N PHE A 360 4.15 11.40 -16.16
CA PHE A 360 3.43 10.13 -16.38
C PHE A 360 2.77 10.01 -17.76
N LEU A 361 2.43 11.12 -18.41
CA LEU A 361 1.74 11.07 -19.71
C LEU A 361 2.62 10.46 -20.81
N ASP A 362 3.86 10.94 -20.90
CA ASP A 362 4.86 10.43 -21.85
C ASP A 362 6.26 10.64 -21.26
N PRO A 363 6.74 9.69 -20.44
CA PRO A 363 8.00 9.81 -19.73
C PRO A 363 9.20 10.04 -20.64
N GLY A 364 9.97 11.09 -20.38
CA GLY A 364 11.12 11.47 -21.17
C GLY A 364 10.78 12.17 -22.48
N ALA A 365 9.49 12.39 -22.75
CA ALA A 365 9.05 13.14 -23.92
C ALA A 365 9.46 14.61 -23.87
N TRP A 366 9.64 15.17 -25.03
CA TRP A 366 10.01 16.58 -25.22
C TRP A 366 9.51 17.10 -26.58
N GLY A 367 9.57 18.40 -26.76
CA GLY A 367 9.23 19.02 -28.02
C GLY A 367 7.76 19.38 -28.17
N ARG A 368 7.37 19.72 -29.41
CA ARG A 368 6.07 20.33 -29.72
C ARG A 368 4.88 19.43 -29.41
N GLU A 369 4.96 18.14 -29.70
CA GLU A 369 3.83 17.21 -29.45
C GLU A 369 3.55 17.07 -27.97
N PHE A 370 4.59 16.93 -27.15
CA PHE A 370 4.47 16.86 -25.69
C PHE A 370 3.92 18.17 -25.11
N THR A 371 4.47 19.31 -25.53
CA THR A 371 3.97 20.63 -25.11
C THR A 371 2.51 20.82 -25.48
N SER A 372 2.11 20.45 -26.71
CA SER A 372 0.73 20.53 -27.17
C SER A 372 -0.23 19.65 -26.36
N ALA A 373 0.24 18.49 -25.89
CA ALA A 373 -0.56 17.66 -24.98
C ALA A 373 -0.78 18.34 -23.62
N LEU A 374 0.27 18.95 -23.05
CA LEU A 374 0.17 19.69 -21.77
C LEU A 374 -0.67 20.97 -21.90
N ASP A 375 -0.62 21.67 -23.03
CA ASP A 375 -1.45 22.86 -23.32
C ASP A 375 -2.95 22.54 -23.26
N GLN A 376 -3.33 21.28 -23.49
CA GLN A 376 -4.72 20.82 -23.36
C GLN A 376 -5.13 20.44 -21.94
N TYR A 377 -4.30 20.67 -20.92
CA TYR A 377 -4.52 20.24 -19.54
C TYR A 377 -5.89 20.65 -18.98
N GLU A 378 -6.36 21.88 -19.27
CA GLU A 378 -7.70 22.33 -18.83
C GLU A 378 -8.85 21.47 -19.41
N ASN A 379 -8.64 20.88 -20.55
CA ASN A 379 -9.61 20.09 -21.30
C ASN A 379 -9.47 18.58 -21.05
N MET A 380 -8.55 18.15 -20.17
CA MET A 380 -8.30 16.75 -19.89
C MET A 380 -9.23 16.15 -18.84
N ALA A 381 -9.61 14.89 -19.09
CA ALA A 381 -10.07 13.93 -18.10
C ALA A 381 -9.08 12.76 -18.02
N GLY A 382 -9.07 12.04 -16.90
CA GLY A 382 -8.15 10.94 -16.72
C GLY A 382 -8.68 9.85 -15.77
N MET A 383 -8.23 8.62 -16.03
CA MET A 383 -8.47 7.48 -15.15
C MET A 383 -7.18 6.70 -14.93
N TRP A 384 -7.11 6.06 -13.79
CA TRP A 384 -6.15 5.05 -13.42
C TRP A 384 -6.78 3.67 -13.57
N ILE A 385 -5.97 2.72 -13.98
CA ILE A 385 -6.31 1.30 -14.05
C ILE A 385 -5.54 0.61 -12.94
N VAL A 386 -6.24 -0.13 -12.12
CA VAL A 386 -5.66 -0.98 -11.08
C VAL A 386 -6.22 -2.38 -11.19
N GLY A 387 -5.36 -3.38 -11.27
CA GLY A 387 -5.78 -4.76 -11.43
C GLY A 387 -4.85 -5.74 -10.73
N GLU A 388 -5.30 -6.95 -10.60
CA GLU A 388 -4.47 -8.02 -10.07
C GLU A 388 -3.19 -8.17 -10.89
N ASP A 389 -2.09 -8.43 -10.19
CA ASP A 389 -0.88 -8.97 -10.78
C ASP A 389 -0.57 -10.35 -10.22
N MET A 390 -0.03 -11.22 -11.08
CA MET A 390 0.25 -12.59 -10.69
C MET A 390 1.48 -12.67 -9.79
N PRO A 391 1.37 -13.33 -8.61
CA PRO A 391 2.55 -13.61 -7.79
C PRO A 391 3.49 -14.55 -8.54
N GLN A 392 4.77 -14.16 -8.65
CA GLN A 392 5.83 -14.94 -9.27
C GLN A 392 7.00 -15.06 -8.31
N GLU A 393 7.57 -16.24 -8.13
CA GLU A 393 8.75 -16.42 -7.25
C GLU A 393 10.01 -15.71 -7.76
N THR A 394 10.04 -15.41 -9.06
CA THR A 394 11.11 -14.62 -9.70
C THR A 394 11.00 -13.13 -9.34
N ASN A 395 9.80 -12.61 -9.13
CA ASN A 395 9.56 -11.26 -8.66
C ASN A 395 9.87 -11.20 -7.16
N ARG A 396 10.93 -10.48 -6.80
CA ARG A 396 11.44 -10.58 -5.43
C ARG A 396 12.28 -9.39 -4.99
N VAL A 397 12.36 -9.24 -3.68
CA VAL A 397 13.30 -8.36 -2.99
C VAL A 397 14.44 -9.21 -2.45
N THR A 398 15.67 -8.84 -2.77
CA THR A 398 16.92 -9.42 -2.23
C THR A 398 17.79 -8.32 -1.63
N LEU A 399 18.93 -8.68 -1.06
CA LEU A 399 19.91 -7.71 -0.57
C LEU A 399 20.92 -7.36 -1.66
N ASN A 400 21.19 -6.07 -1.85
CA ASN A 400 22.24 -5.55 -2.71
C ASN A 400 23.48 -5.27 -1.84
N TYR A 401 24.46 -6.14 -1.89
CA TYR A 401 25.69 -6.02 -1.08
C TYR A 401 26.66 -4.96 -1.63
N ASP A 402 26.51 -4.55 -2.88
CA ASP A 402 27.37 -3.54 -3.53
C ASP A 402 26.98 -2.11 -3.14
N VAL A 403 25.70 -1.91 -2.78
CA VAL A 403 25.16 -0.60 -2.36
C VAL A 403 24.68 -0.68 -0.92
N LYS A 404 25.21 0.19 -0.07
CA LYS A 404 24.86 0.25 1.35
C LYS A 404 24.15 1.56 1.68
N ASP A 405 23.25 1.48 2.66
CA ASP A 405 22.62 2.67 3.24
C ASP A 405 23.56 3.41 4.20
N GLN A 406 23.05 4.52 4.78
CA GLN A 406 23.81 5.35 5.73
C GLN A 406 24.26 4.62 7.00
N PHE A 407 23.71 3.45 7.30
CA PHE A 407 24.07 2.63 8.45
C PHE A 407 24.97 1.44 8.08
N GLY A 408 25.39 1.36 6.82
CA GLY A 408 26.26 0.31 6.30
C GLY A 408 25.56 -1.00 5.99
N LEU A 409 24.22 -1.04 6.00
CA LEU A 409 23.43 -2.22 5.65
C LEU A 409 23.20 -2.31 4.13
N PRO A 410 23.17 -3.52 3.56
CA PRO A 410 22.78 -3.73 2.17
C PRO A 410 21.43 -3.09 1.87
N THR A 411 21.33 -2.39 0.74
CA THR A 411 20.05 -1.84 0.27
C THR A 411 19.17 -2.95 -0.33
N PRO A 412 17.84 -2.73 -0.45
CA PRO A 412 17.01 -3.71 -1.15
C PRO A 412 17.34 -3.69 -2.65
N ASN A 413 17.35 -4.87 -3.26
CA ASN A 413 17.36 -5.05 -4.71
C ASN A 413 16.02 -5.65 -5.11
N VAL A 414 15.24 -4.93 -5.94
CA VAL A 414 13.88 -5.30 -6.34
C VAL A 414 13.88 -5.76 -7.77
N HIS A 415 13.48 -7.01 -8.00
CA HIS A 415 13.28 -7.58 -9.33
C HIS A 415 11.80 -7.77 -9.61
N PHE A 416 11.34 -7.31 -10.78
CA PHE A 416 9.96 -7.45 -11.21
C PHE A 416 9.85 -7.63 -12.73
N ASP A 417 9.12 -8.68 -13.14
CA ASP A 417 8.70 -8.91 -14.51
C ASP A 417 7.17 -8.97 -14.60
N ASP A 418 6.60 -8.32 -15.60
CA ASP A 418 5.17 -8.45 -15.91
C ASP A 418 4.85 -9.89 -16.31
N HIS A 419 3.80 -10.46 -15.72
CA HIS A 419 3.29 -11.76 -16.16
C HIS A 419 2.48 -11.61 -17.45
N PRO A 420 2.48 -12.59 -18.39
CA PRO A 420 1.66 -12.53 -19.62
C PRO A 420 0.17 -12.28 -19.36
N ASN A 421 -0.38 -12.82 -18.26
CA ASN A 421 -1.74 -12.55 -17.81
C ASN A 421 -1.98 -11.06 -17.54
N ASP A 422 -1.03 -10.41 -16.87
CA ASP A 422 -1.15 -9.00 -16.45
C ASP A 422 -1.03 -8.08 -17.67
N ILE A 423 -0.20 -8.46 -18.65
CA ILE A 423 -0.11 -7.76 -19.93
C ILE A 423 -1.43 -7.87 -20.70
N ALA A 424 -2.04 -9.07 -20.76
CA ALA A 424 -3.32 -9.28 -21.42
C ALA A 424 -4.44 -8.46 -20.76
N MET A 425 -4.49 -8.48 -19.42
CA MET A 425 -5.43 -7.69 -18.62
C MET A 425 -5.26 -6.19 -18.86
N ARG A 426 -4.04 -5.68 -18.85
CA ARG A 426 -3.73 -4.26 -19.10
C ARG A 426 -4.17 -3.83 -20.49
N ASN A 427 -3.90 -4.65 -21.50
CA ASN A 427 -4.31 -4.36 -22.87
C ASN A 427 -5.84 -4.32 -23.02
N HIS A 428 -6.55 -5.20 -22.32
CA HIS A 428 -8.02 -5.15 -22.27
C HIS A 428 -8.49 -3.88 -21.56
N ALA A 429 -7.90 -3.55 -20.41
CA ALA A 429 -8.27 -2.39 -19.61
C ALA A 429 -8.03 -1.06 -20.38
N TYR A 430 -6.95 -0.95 -21.14
CA TYR A 430 -6.72 0.21 -22.01
C TYR A 430 -7.82 0.38 -23.05
N LYS A 431 -8.29 -0.71 -23.68
CA LYS A 431 -9.40 -0.66 -24.64
C LYS A 431 -10.68 -0.18 -23.98
N GLN A 432 -11.00 -0.71 -22.79
CA GLN A 432 -12.20 -0.30 -22.05
C GLN A 432 -12.12 1.16 -21.59
N GLY A 433 -10.98 1.57 -21.03
CA GLY A 433 -10.76 2.95 -20.58
C GLY A 433 -10.82 3.96 -21.75
N THR A 434 -10.24 3.63 -22.90
CA THR A 434 -10.34 4.44 -24.12
C THR A 434 -11.80 4.55 -24.57
N ALA A 435 -12.51 3.42 -24.65
CA ALA A 435 -13.91 3.41 -25.06
C ALA A 435 -14.82 4.28 -24.18
N VAL A 436 -14.55 4.34 -22.86
CA VAL A 436 -15.30 5.22 -21.92
C VAL A 436 -15.21 6.69 -22.36
N TYR A 437 -14.04 7.17 -22.73
CA TYR A 437 -13.86 8.55 -23.16
C TYR A 437 -14.32 8.81 -24.61
N ASP A 438 -14.09 7.86 -25.51
CA ASP A 438 -14.56 7.95 -26.90
C ASP A 438 -16.09 8.03 -26.97
N ALA A 439 -16.79 7.29 -26.12
CA ALA A 439 -18.25 7.32 -26.03
C ALA A 439 -18.83 8.70 -25.71
N VAL A 440 -18.06 9.60 -25.12
CA VAL A 440 -18.46 10.96 -24.76
C VAL A 440 -17.78 12.04 -25.59
N GLY A 441 -17.13 11.66 -26.68
CA GLY A 441 -16.59 12.58 -27.69
C GLY A 441 -15.21 13.12 -27.34
N ALA A 442 -14.33 12.27 -26.82
CA ALA A 442 -12.91 12.62 -26.69
C ALA A 442 -12.33 12.97 -28.05
N THR A 443 -11.57 14.06 -28.13
CA THR A 443 -10.84 14.46 -29.35
C THR A 443 -9.57 13.67 -29.54
N ARG A 444 -8.97 13.21 -28.44
CA ARG A 444 -7.80 12.33 -28.41
C ARG A 444 -7.77 11.56 -27.09
N THR A 445 -7.27 10.33 -27.12
CA THR A 445 -7.01 9.50 -25.94
C THR A 445 -5.53 9.12 -25.85
N PHE A 446 -5.02 8.97 -24.62
CA PHE A 446 -3.63 8.70 -24.31
C PHE A 446 -3.53 7.56 -23.31
N PRO A 447 -3.44 6.29 -23.72
CA PRO A 447 -3.00 5.22 -22.84
C PRO A 447 -1.54 5.48 -22.43
N THR A 448 -1.28 5.59 -21.12
CA THR A 448 0.09 5.82 -20.64
C THR A 448 0.90 4.52 -20.64
N PRO A 449 2.23 4.58 -20.74
CA PRO A 449 3.07 3.43 -20.42
C PRO A 449 2.78 2.93 -19.00
N PRO A 450 2.98 1.62 -18.71
CA PRO A 450 2.91 1.10 -17.34
C PRO A 450 3.87 1.85 -16.42
N TYR A 451 3.43 2.21 -15.23
CA TYR A 451 4.26 2.89 -14.23
C TYR A 451 4.11 2.22 -12.85
N PRO A 452 5.03 2.50 -11.89
CA PRO A 452 5.00 1.83 -10.60
C PRO A 452 3.76 2.22 -9.82
N SER A 453 3.27 1.26 -9.07
CA SER A 453 2.24 1.46 -8.05
C SER A 453 2.89 1.62 -6.68
N THR A 454 2.15 2.25 -5.76
CA THR A 454 2.46 2.27 -4.33
C THR A 454 1.95 1.02 -3.61
N HIS A 455 1.31 0.08 -4.32
CA HIS A 455 0.66 -1.11 -3.79
C HIS A 455 1.64 -2.29 -3.67
N ASN A 456 2.75 -2.09 -2.96
CA ASN A 456 3.77 -3.12 -2.76
C ASN A 456 3.25 -4.25 -1.86
N LEU A 457 3.20 -5.51 -2.35
CA LEU A 457 2.56 -6.66 -1.71
C LEU A 457 3.42 -7.93 -1.79
N GLY A 458 3.09 -8.94 -0.99
CA GLY A 458 3.41 -10.36 -1.21
C GLY A 458 4.74 -10.89 -0.69
N THR A 459 5.71 -10.07 -0.37
CA THR A 459 7.11 -10.50 -0.10
C THR A 459 7.34 -11.28 1.20
N ASN A 460 6.33 -11.41 2.06
CA ASN A 460 6.32 -12.26 3.26
C ASN A 460 4.96 -12.97 3.37
N ARG A 461 4.48 -13.52 2.26
CA ARG A 461 3.10 -13.96 2.07
C ARG A 461 2.60 -14.93 3.13
N MET A 462 1.29 -14.85 3.42
CA MET A 462 0.56 -15.83 4.21
C MET A 462 0.42 -17.16 3.47
N SER A 463 0.46 -18.25 4.23
CA SER A 463 0.19 -19.58 3.71
C SER A 463 -0.35 -20.51 4.80
N THR A 464 -1.02 -21.58 4.38
CA THR A 464 -1.44 -22.65 5.28
C THR A 464 -0.27 -23.52 5.70
N LYS A 465 0.68 -23.78 4.81
CA LYS A 465 1.84 -24.64 5.05
C LYS A 465 3.10 -23.79 5.13
N ALA A 466 3.93 -24.04 6.12
CA ALA A 466 5.19 -23.30 6.36
C ALA A 466 6.12 -23.22 5.14
N ARG A 467 6.16 -24.27 4.31
CA ARG A 467 7.01 -24.30 3.11
C ARG A 467 6.56 -23.38 1.98
N ASP A 468 5.28 -22.93 1.99
CA ASP A 468 4.66 -22.18 0.89
C ASP A 468 4.61 -20.66 1.17
N GLY A 469 5.04 -20.22 2.37
CA GLY A 469 5.02 -18.80 2.76
C GLY A 469 5.84 -18.52 4.01
N VAL A 470 5.76 -17.30 4.51
CA VAL A 470 6.54 -16.82 5.65
C VAL A 470 5.68 -16.79 6.92
N VAL A 471 4.40 -16.41 6.80
CA VAL A 471 3.50 -16.25 7.95
C VAL A 471 2.22 -17.08 7.78
N ASN A 472 1.60 -17.39 8.90
CA ASN A 472 0.32 -18.09 8.96
C ASN A 472 -0.86 -17.10 8.84
N LYS A 473 -2.09 -17.61 8.94
CA LYS A 473 -3.33 -16.81 8.84
C LYS A 473 -3.46 -15.65 9.83
N TRP A 474 -2.60 -15.55 10.82
CA TRP A 474 -2.58 -14.50 11.82
C TRP A 474 -1.45 -13.48 11.56
N GLY A 475 -0.73 -13.60 10.44
CA GLY A 475 0.49 -12.84 10.19
C GLY A 475 1.65 -13.23 11.11
N GLN A 476 1.53 -14.34 11.87
CA GLN A 476 2.58 -14.87 12.73
C GLN A 476 3.55 -15.71 11.91
N ALA A 477 4.84 -15.50 12.07
CA ALA A 477 5.85 -16.28 11.37
C ALA A 477 5.74 -17.77 11.69
N HIS A 478 5.90 -18.61 10.66
CA HIS A 478 5.86 -20.06 10.84
C HIS A 478 7.02 -20.55 11.69
N ASP A 479 8.21 -19.97 11.53
CA ASP A 479 9.43 -20.39 12.21
C ASP A 479 9.60 -19.78 13.60
N VAL A 480 9.04 -18.59 13.83
CA VAL A 480 9.31 -17.76 15.02
C VAL A 480 8.01 -17.30 15.64
N LYS A 481 7.61 -17.92 16.75
CA LYS A 481 6.26 -17.73 17.35
C LYS A 481 5.93 -16.33 17.85
N ASN A 482 6.94 -15.54 18.20
CA ASN A 482 6.75 -14.17 18.69
C ASN A 482 7.20 -13.10 17.68
N LEU A 483 7.20 -13.46 16.40
CA LEU A 483 7.42 -12.57 15.27
C LEU A 483 6.16 -12.53 14.40
N PHE A 484 5.75 -11.31 14.03
CA PHE A 484 4.57 -11.06 13.19
C PHE A 484 4.93 -10.12 12.04
N VAL A 485 4.18 -10.22 10.94
CA VAL A 485 4.22 -9.26 9.83
C VAL A 485 2.86 -8.58 9.75
N SER A 486 2.87 -7.24 9.66
CA SER A 486 1.67 -6.40 9.83
C SER A 486 1.46 -5.38 8.71
N ASP A 487 1.89 -5.69 7.49
CA ASP A 487 1.78 -4.81 6.31
C ASP A 487 1.39 -5.60 5.04
N GLY A 488 1.44 -4.95 3.88
CA GLY A 488 1.09 -5.57 2.60
C GLY A 488 1.99 -6.74 2.20
N SER A 489 3.17 -6.90 2.81
CA SER A 489 4.06 -8.01 2.49
C SER A 489 3.48 -9.38 2.86
N GLN A 490 2.52 -9.43 3.81
CA GLN A 490 1.85 -10.67 4.20
C GLN A 490 0.77 -11.15 3.21
N PHE A 491 0.45 -10.35 2.18
CA PHE A 491 -0.57 -10.71 1.20
C PHE A 491 -0.20 -11.97 0.42
N THR A 492 -1.19 -12.83 0.21
CA THR A 492 -1.04 -14.07 -0.56
C THR A 492 -1.18 -13.78 -2.05
N THR A 493 -2.12 -12.89 -2.41
CA THR A 493 -2.39 -12.38 -3.76
C THR A 493 -2.80 -10.91 -3.70
N GLY A 494 -2.74 -10.20 -4.84
CA GLY A 494 -2.97 -8.76 -4.89
C GLY A 494 -4.44 -8.33 -4.75
N ALA A 495 -5.37 -9.08 -5.35
CA ALA A 495 -6.74 -8.67 -5.66
C ALA A 495 -6.81 -7.50 -6.67
N ALA A 496 -8.01 -7.12 -7.11
CA ALA A 496 -8.19 -5.93 -7.96
C ALA A 496 -8.27 -4.64 -7.14
N GLU A 497 -8.70 -4.75 -5.89
CA GLU A 497 -8.99 -3.62 -5.00
C GLU A 497 -7.74 -3.02 -4.36
N ASN A 498 -7.79 -1.71 -4.09
CA ASN A 498 -6.73 -1.01 -3.36
C ASN A 498 -6.48 -1.65 -1.98
N PRO A 499 -5.23 -1.96 -1.61
CA PRO A 499 -4.92 -2.89 -0.51
C PRO A 499 -5.06 -2.31 0.89
N THR A 500 -5.11 -0.98 1.06
CA THR A 500 -4.98 -0.33 2.38
C THR A 500 -6.08 -0.74 3.36
N LEU A 501 -7.35 -0.85 2.90
CA LEU A 501 -8.45 -1.29 3.76
C LEU A 501 -8.21 -2.71 4.29
N THR A 502 -7.73 -3.61 3.43
CA THR A 502 -7.41 -5.00 3.80
C THR A 502 -6.22 -5.05 4.76
N ILE A 503 -5.17 -4.24 4.56
CA ILE A 503 -4.06 -4.12 5.50
C ILE A 503 -4.56 -3.72 6.89
N VAL A 504 -5.43 -2.71 6.98
CA VAL A 504 -6.01 -2.24 8.25
C VAL A 504 -6.89 -3.31 8.89
N ALA A 505 -7.75 -3.98 8.13
CA ALA A 505 -8.60 -5.06 8.63
C ALA A 505 -7.77 -6.24 9.19
N LEU A 506 -6.70 -6.64 8.49
CA LEU A 506 -5.75 -7.65 8.97
C LEU A 506 -5.01 -7.19 10.23
N ALA A 507 -4.62 -5.91 10.31
CA ALA A 507 -3.93 -5.35 11.47
C ALA A 507 -4.82 -5.37 12.73
N ILE A 508 -6.09 -4.99 12.63
CA ILE A 508 -7.06 -5.07 13.72
C ILE A 508 -7.20 -6.52 14.20
N ARG A 509 -7.40 -7.45 13.25
CA ARG A 509 -7.52 -8.89 13.53
C ARG A 509 -6.28 -9.45 14.22
N GLN A 510 -5.10 -9.04 13.77
CA GLN A 510 -3.81 -9.45 14.34
C GLN A 510 -3.62 -8.91 15.75
N ALA A 511 -3.93 -7.64 16.02
CA ALA A 511 -3.83 -7.03 17.33
C ALA A 511 -4.74 -7.73 18.36
N GLU A 512 -5.97 -8.09 17.98
CA GLU A 512 -6.87 -8.89 18.83
C GLU A 512 -6.26 -10.26 19.17
N ARG A 513 -5.66 -10.93 18.18
CA ARG A 513 -4.98 -12.22 18.37
C ARG A 513 -3.78 -12.10 19.30
N ILE A 514 -2.90 -11.13 19.05
CA ILE A 514 -1.70 -10.90 19.87
C ILE A 514 -2.10 -10.64 21.33
N ALA A 515 -3.01 -9.71 21.59
CA ALA A 515 -3.46 -9.39 22.94
C ALA A 515 -4.07 -10.62 23.65
N SER A 516 -4.88 -11.42 22.95
CA SER A 516 -5.46 -12.65 23.49
C SER A 516 -4.39 -13.70 23.82
N GLU A 517 -3.40 -13.90 22.98
CA GLU A 517 -2.35 -14.90 23.23
C GLU A 517 -1.38 -14.44 24.33
N MET A 518 -1.09 -13.14 24.42
CA MET A 518 -0.31 -12.56 25.51
C MET A 518 -1.01 -12.75 26.85
N SER A 519 -2.33 -12.51 26.93
CA SER A 519 -3.11 -12.66 28.17
C SER A 519 -3.18 -14.10 28.67
N LYS A 520 -3.08 -15.08 27.75
CA LYS A 520 -3.03 -16.52 28.05
C LYS A 520 -1.62 -17.02 28.37
N GLY A 521 -0.59 -16.20 28.17
CA GLY A 521 0.81 -16.61 28.33
C GLY A 521 1.33 -17.53 27.23
N ASN A 522 0.67 -17.59 26.08
CA ASN A 522 1.07 -18.45 24.96
C ASN A 522 2.22 -17.88 24.14
N ILE A 523 2.42 -16.55 24.18
CA ILE A 523 3.49 -15.81 23.50
C ILE A 523 4.03 -14.70 24.41
#